data_9f645f977b0c1a7bf7ccdb8f11b90111
#
_entry.id   9f645f977b0c1a7bf7ccdb8f11b90111
#
_cell.length_a   1.000
_cell.length_b   1.000
_cell.length_c   1.000
_cell.angle_alpha   90.00
_cell.angle_beta   90.00
_cell.angle_gamma   90.00
#
_symmetry.space_group_name_H-M   'P 1'
#
loop_
_entity.id
_entity.type
_entity.pdbx_description
1 polymer ?
#
loop_
_entity_poly.entity_id
_entity_poly.type
_entity_poly.pdbx_seq_one_letter_code
_entity_poly.pdbx_strand_id
1 'polypeptide(L)'
;MSFNSSDFLIFFPIVVLIYFLIPQKLKNYWLLIASYYFYMCWNAKYALIILFSTIVTYLSGLALDTLQQRSADPLITRKKKIVVAISVLLNLSLLFYFKYINFAIGILGNALSVFHIQLNLPSVDILLPVGISFYTFQALGYTIDVYRGDTCAEKNFFQYALFVSFFPQLVAGPIERSSHLLQQLATPHKFNSDEAKSGLLLMLWGFFLKIVLADRIAIFVDWVYGDYHTFGGWYLIVATALFAIQIYCDFAGYSIIAMGAAQILGIRLMENFQSPYLAVSVADFWRRWHISLTSWFRDYLYIPLGGSRCSKWRKYMNKMIVFLVSGLWHGAKISFVVWGGLNGLYQIIGEILQPLRDKLVKLFRLNRNSIGHKAVHIIVTFVLIDFTWIFFRANSFSEALTILSQIIHVHNPWILFDGSLYNCGLNSKNFCFMLLCILLLFVTDYLKQKKICIREIVARQDAWCQVLIIAFSVVFLLIFGIYGTSYDASKFIYFQF
;
A
#
# COMPACT_ATOMS: atom_id res chain seq x y z
N MET A 1 6.77 7.98 -14.29
CA MET A 1 5.68 9.00 -14.28
C MET A 1 4.83 8.77 -13.04
N SER A 2 4.40 9.80 -12.31
CA SER A 2 3.47 9.69 -11.16
C SER A 2 2.07 10.16 -11.56
N PHE A 3 1.03 9.66 -10.87
CA PHE A 3 -0.37 10.03 -11.22
C PHE A 3 -0.68 11.52 -11.00
N ASN A 4 0.01 12.16 -10.07
CA ASN A 4 -0.14 13.60 -9.77
C ASN A 4 0.79 14.50 -10.58
N SER A 5 1.43 13.98 -11.64
CA SER A 5 2.25 14.78 -12.56
C SER A 5 1.42 15.32 -13.73
N SER A 6 1.83 16.48 -14.28
CA SER A 6 1.29 17.03 -15.52
C SER A 6 1.36 16.06 -16.70
N ASP A 7 2.46 15.28 -16.75
CA ASP A 7 2.67 14.28 -17.78
C ASP A 7 1.57 13.21 -17.78
N PHE A 8 1.12 12.79 -16.59
CA PHE A 8 0.04 11.81 -16.47
C PHE A 8 -1.31 12.38 -16.95
N LEU A 9 -1.57 13.65 -16.68
CA LEU A 9 -2.81 14.32 -17.11
C LEU A 9 -2.92 14.40 -18.64
N ILE A 10 -1.78 14.40 -19.35
CA ILE A 10 -1.73 14.36 -20.82
C ILE A 10 -1.72 12.89 -21.31
N PHE A 11 -0.88 12.06 -20.69
CA PHE A 11 -0.70 10.66 -21.07
C PHE A 11 -2.00 9.85 -20.98
N PHE A 12 -2.71 9.96 -19.86
CA PHE A 12 -3.85 9.09 -19.60
C PHE A 12 -5.02 9.28 -20.58
N PRO A 13 -5.48 10.52 -20.92
CA PRO A 13 -6.49 10.73 -21.95
C PRO A 13 -6.09 10.19 -23.33
N ILE A 14 -4.80 10.34 -23.71
CA ILE A 14 -4.30 9.80 -24.98
C ILE A 14 -4.37 8.28 -24.98
N VAL A 15 -3.96 7.64 -23.87
CA VAL A 15 -4.02 6.17 -23.75
C VAL A 15 -5.47 5.68 -23.86
N VAL A 16 -6.41 6.34 -23.17
CA VAL A 16 -7.85 5.98 -23.20
C VAL A 16 -8.43 6.15 -24.60
N LEU A 17 -8.16 7.29 -25.24
CA LEU A 17 -8.67 7.59 -26.58
C LEU A 17 -8.21 6.53 -27.60
N ILE A 18 -6.91 6.27 -27.67
CA ILE A 18 -6.36 5.28 -28.60
C ILE A 18 -6.89 3.88 -28.26
N TYR A 19 -6.97 3.51 -26.98
CA TYR A 19 -7.46 2.21 -26.54
C TYR A 19 -8.87 1.89 -27.04
N PHE A 20 -9.76 2.87 -27.09
CA PHE A 20 -11.13 2.65 -27.57
C PHE A 20 -11.29 2.84 -29.10
N LEU A 21 -10.33 3.50 -29.78
CA LEU A 21 -10.34 3.66 -31.22
C LEU A 21 -9.75 2.46 -31.99
N ILE A 22 -8.80 1.74 -31.39
CA ILE A 22 -8.11 0.63 -32.05
C ILE A 22 -8.92 -0.67 -32.01
N PRO A 23 -8.68 -1.59 -32.96
CA PRO A 23 -9.30 -2.92 -32.96
C PRO A 23 -8.99 -3.72 -31.69
N GLN A 24 -9.93 -4.55 -31.25
CA GLN A 24 -9.83 -5.31 -30.00
C GLN A 24 -8.53 -6.13 -29.90
N LYS A 25 -8.06 -6.72 -31.01
CA LYS A 25 -6.83 -7.53 -31.07
C LYS A 25 -5.56 -6.73 -30.68
N LEU A 26 -5.57 -5.42 -30.86
CA LEU A 26 -4.42 -4.54 -30.59
C LEU A 26 -4.45 -3.88 -29.19
N LYS A 27 -5.58 -3.95 -28.50
CA LYS A 27 -5.77 -3.24 -27.21
C LYS A 27 -4.75 -3.63 -26.16
N ASN A 28 -4.48 -4.93 -25.98
CA ASN A 28 -3.50 -5.40 -24.98
C ASN A 28 -2.07 -5.01 -25.36
N TYR A 29 -1.72 -5.01 -26.65
CA TYR A 29 -0.41 -4.53 -27.11
C TYR A 29 -0.26 -3.04 -26.86
N TRP A 30 -1.31 -2.25 -27.11
CA TRP A 30 -1.31 -0.83 -26.81
C TRP A 30 -1.13 -0.55 -25.33
N LEU A 31 -1.89 -1.22 -24.45
CA LEU A 31 -1.75 -1.09 -23.00
C LEU A 31 -0.36 -1.53 -22.52
N LEU A 32 0.24 -2.55 -23.13
CA LEU A 32 1.60 -2.98 -22.80
C LEU A 32 2.62 -1.90 -23.16
N ILE A 33 2.54 -1.32 -24.35
CA ILE A 33 3.42 -0.21 -24.77
C ILE A 33 3.24 0.98 -23.84
N ALA A 34 2.00 1.37 -23.54
CA ALA A 34 1.69 2.46 -22.62
C ALA A 34 2.24 2.19 -21.21
N SER A 35 2.15 0.94 -20.73
CA SER A 35 2.65 0.56 -19.39
C SER A 35 4.18 0.63 -19.30
N TYR A 36 4.88 0.14 -20.32
CA TYR A 36 6.34 0.27 -20.38
C TYR A 36 6.77 1.72 -20.53
N TYR A 37 6.10 2.53 -21.36
CA TYR A 37 6.38 3.96 -21.47
C TYR A 37 6.18 4.68 -20.13
N PHE A 38 5.05 4.45 -19.43
CA PHE A 38 4.77 5.00 -18.12
C PHE A 38 5.88 4.67 -17.11
N TYR A 39 6.38 3.44 -17.14
CA TYR A 39 7.44 2.99 -16.25
C TYR A 39 8.81 3.59 -16.61
N MET A 40 9.15 3.63 -17.91
CA MET A 40 10.40 4.18 -18.41
C MET A 40 10.57 5.68 -18.16
N CYS A 41 9.47 6.43 -17.96
CA CYS A 41 9.55 7.83 -17.54
C CYS A 41 10.25 8.05 -16.19
N TRP A 42 10.38 7.01 -15.36
CA TRP A 42 11.21 7.06 -14.15
C TRP A 42 12.69 6.80 -14.48
N ASN A 43 12.96 5.67 -15.09
CA ASN A 43 14.27 5.28 -15.57
C ASN A 43 14.12 4.13 -16.57
N ALA A 44 14.54 4.36 -17.81
CA ALA A 44 14.40 3.38 -18.89
C ALA A 44 15.14 2.05 -18.59
N LYS A 45 16.25 2.09 -17.84
CA LYS A 45 17.02 0.89 -17.47
C LYS A 45 16.21 -0.08 -16.60
N TYR A 46 15.28 0.42 -15.82
CA TYR A 46 14.45 -0.42 -14.93
C TYR A 46 13.41 -1.25 -15.68
N ALA A 47 13.09 -0.89 -16.94
CA ALA A 47 12.26 -1.72 -17.80
C ALA A 47 12.89 -3.10 -18.06
N LEU A 48 14.22 -3.21 -18.06
CA LEU A 48 14.92 -4.49 -18.19
C LEU A 48 14.72 -5.39 -16.96
N ILE A 49 14.60 -4.81 -15.77
CA ILE A 49 14.40 -5.55 -14.53
C ILE A 49 13.00 -6.16 -14.48
N ILE A 50 11.97 -5.37 -14.81
CA ILE A 50 10.59 -5.88 -14.88
C ILE A 50 10.45 -6.91 -16.01
N LEU A 51 11.12 -6.72 -17.15
CA LEU A 51 11.15 -7.67 -18.25
C LEU A 51 11.80 -8.99 -17.83
N PHE A 52 12.93 -8.95 -17.11
CA PHE A 52 13.59 -10.14 -16.57
C PHE A 52 12.65 -10.91 -15.63
N SER A 53 12.05 -10.22 -14.64
CA SER A 53 11.07 -10.83 -13.73
C SER A 53 9.92 -11.48 -14.49
N THR A 54 9.39 -10.78 -15.51
CA THR A 54 8.32 -11.26 -16.39
C THR A 54 8.71 -12.54 -17.12
N ILE A 55 9.90 -12.57 -17.75
CA ILE A 55 10.39 -13.74 -18.48
C ILE A 55 10.57 -14.94 -17.55
N VAL A 56 11.22 -14.74 -16.39
CA VAL A 56 11.48 -15.81 -15.42
C VAL A 56 10.17 -16.44 -14.96
N THR A 57 9.19 -15.64 -14.57
CA THR A 57 7.91 -16.14 -14.05
C THR A 57 6.99 -16.69 -15.13
N TYR A 58 7.02 -16.14 -16.33
CA TYR A 58 6.33 -16.69 -17.51
C TYR A 58 6.83 -18.10 -17.86
N LEU A 59 8.16 -18.25 -18.00
CA LEU A 59 8.78 -19.55 -18.33
C LEU A 59 8.55 -20.56 -17.20
N SER A 60 8.58 -20.12 -15.94
CA SER A 60 8.23 -20.96 -14.80
C SER A 60 6.79 -21.44 -14.85
N GLY A 61 5.84 -20.57 -15.23
CA GLY A 61 4.44 -20.93 -15.43
C GLY A 61 4.28 -22.00 -16.50
N LEU A 62 4.89 -21.82 -17.67
CA LEU A 62 4.85 -22.81 -18.76
C LEU A 62 5.48 -24.15 -18.37
N ALA A 63 6.63 -24.12 -17.67
CA ALA A 63 7.28 -25.34 -17.19
C ALA A 63 6.40 -26.09 -16.17
N LEU A 64 5.72 -25.36 -15.29
CA LEU A 64 4.80 -25.95 -14.30
C LEU A 64 3.56 -26.57 -14.99
N ASP A 65 2.99 -25.88 -15.99
CA ASP A 65 1.84 -26.39 -16.75
C ASP A 65 2.18 -27.68 -17.47
N THR A 66 3.33 -27.74 -18.17
CA THR A 66 3.81 -28.96 -18.84
C THR A 66 4.08 -30.11 -17.86
N LEU A 67 4.55 -29.81 -16.65
CA LEU A 67 4.76 -30.81 -15.60
C LEU A 67 3.44 -31.27 -14.95
N GLN A 68 2.40 -30.43 -14.94
CA GLN A 68 1.08 -30.80 -14.41
C GLN A 68 0.32 -31.78 -15.30
N GLN A 69 0.52 -31.71 -16.62
CA GLN A 69 -0.10 -32.59 -17.60
C GLN A 69 0.49 -34.01 -17.59
N ARG A 70 1.61 -34.24 -16.90
CA ARG A 70 2.24 -35.55 -16.74
C ARG A 70 1.70 -36.26 -15.49
N SER A 71 1.73 -37.61 -15.50
CA SER A 71 1.25 -38.43 -14.40
C SER A 71 1.86 -38.03 -13.03
N ALA A 72 1.14 -38.29 -11.94
CA ALA A 72 1.56 -37.97 -10.57
C ALA A 72 2.71 -38.88 -10.11
N ASP A 73 3.94 -38.52 -10.49
CA ASP A 73 5.20 -39.18 -10.10
C ASP A 73 5.90 -38.29 -9.02
N PRO A 74 6.48 -38.89 -7.95
CA PRO A 74 7.29 -38.17 -6.98
C PRO A 74 8.40 -37.33 -7.61
N LEU A 75 9.02 -37.80 -8.70
CA LEU A 75 10.03 -37.07 -9.44
C LEU A 75 9.47 -35.78 -10.08
N ILE A 76 8.25 -35.85 -10.60
CA ILE A 76 7.56 -34.66 -11.18
C ILE A 76 7.26 -33.65 -10.08
N THR A 77 6.78 -34.11 -8.93
CA THR A 77 6.55 -33.23 -7.77
C THR A 77 7.84 -32.51 -7.32
N ARG A 78 8.98 -33.23 -7.32
CA ARG A 78 10.27 -32.63 -7.01
C ARG A 78 10.68 -31.59 -8.07
N LYS A 79 10.50 -31.88 -9.36
CA LYS A 79 10.76 -30.93 -10.47
C LYS A 79 9.92 -29.66 -10.35
N LYS A 80 8.63 -29.79 -10.05
CA LYS A 80 7.75 -28.62 -9.80
C LYS A 80 8.26 -27.74 -8.66
N LYS A 81 8.66 -28.33 -7.53
CA LYS A 81 9.24 -27.60 -6.40
C LYS A 81 10.55 -26.88 -6.78
N ILE A 82 11.40 -27.50 -7.60
CA ILE A 82 12.64 -26.88 -8.09
C ILE A 82 12.32 -25.69 -9.00
N VAL A 83 11.38 -25.79 -9.91
CA VAL A 83 10.97 -24.65 -10.78
C VAL A 83 10.49 -23.47 -9.93
N VAL A 84 9.61 -23.71 -8.94
CA VAL A 84 9.14 -22.66 -8.03
C VAL A 84 10.30 -22.07 -7.25
N ALA A 85 11.19 -22.90 -6.70
CA ALA A 85 12.34 -22.44 -5.93
C ALA A 85 13.28 -21.55 -6.76
N ILE A 86 13.57 -21.93 -8.00
CA ILE A 86 14.40 -21.13 -8.93
C ILE A 86 13.71 -19.79 -9.21
N SER A 87 12.41 -19.81 -9.55
CA SER A 87 11.65 -18.58 -9.81
C SER A 87 11.67 -17.64 -8.61
N VAL A 88 11.41 -18.16 -7.40
CA VAL A 88 11.43 -17.40 -6.14
C VAL A 88 12.83 -16.85 -5.87
N LEU A 89 13.87 -17.67 -5.97
CA LEU A 89 15.25 -17.26 -5.70
C LEU A 89 15.71 -16.16 -6.67
N LEU A 90 15.43 -16.29 -7.97
CA LEU A 90 15.82 -15.27 -8.97
C LEU A 90 15.10 -13.94 -8.72
N ASN A 91 13.82 -13.95 -8.45
CA ASN A 91 13.07 -12.72 -8.19
C ASN A 91 13.43 -12.10 -6.83
N LEU A 92 13.60 -12.90 -5.77
CA LEU A 92 14.02 -12.40 -4.48
C LEU A 92 15.50 -11.95 -4.46
N SER A 93 16.39 -12.53 -5.28
CA SER A 93 17.76 -12.05 -5.39
C SER A 93 17.84 -10.66 -6.04
N LEU A 94 17.00 -10.38 -7.04
CA LEU A 94 16.86 -9.02 -7.57
C LEU A 94 16.37 -8.05 -6.49
N LEU A 95 15.29 -8.41 -5.77
CA LEU A 95 14.78 -7.60 -4.69
C LEU A 95 15.83 -7.38 -3.60
N PHE A 96 16.58 -8.43 -3.25
CA PHE A 96 17.67 -8.34 -2.27
C PHE A 96 18.76 -7.38 -2.73
N TYR A 97 19.22 -7.49 -3.97
CA TYR A 97 20.25 -6.65 -4.51
C TYR A 97 19.86 -5.16 -4.50
N PHE A 98 18.66 -4.82 -4.98
CA PHE A 98 18.25 -3.42 -5.08
C PHE A 98 17.78 -2.81 -3.74
N LYS A 99 17.25 -3.62 -2.83
CA LYS A 99 16.63 -3.09 -1.60
C LYS A 99 17.42 -3.41 -0.33
N TYR A 100 18.06 -4.57 -0.23
CA TYR A 100 18.60 -5.06 1.04
C TYR A 100 20.12 -5.16 1.11
N ILE A 101 20.86 -4.98 -0.01
CA ILE A 101 22.31 -5.18 -0.01
C ILE A 101 23.02 -4.24 0.98
N ASN A 102 22.69 -2.95 0.99
CA ASN A 102 23.32 -1.98 1.89
C ASN A 102 22.94 -2.23 3.36
N PHE A 103 21.73 -2.70 3.62
CA PHE A 103 21.30 -3.10 4.95
C PHE A 103 22.07 -4.34 5.44
N ALA A 104 22.25 -5.34 4.60
CA ALA A 104 23.04 -6.53 4.91
C ALA A 104 24.51 -6.18 5.18
N ILE A 105 25.10 -5.30 4.34
CA ILE A 105 26.45 -4.77 4.54
C ILE A 105 26.56 -4.06 5.89
N GLY A 106 25.60 -3.20 6.23
CA GLY A 106 25.57 -2.49 7.51
C GLY A 106 25.48 -3.42 8.72
N ILE A 107 24.58 -4.44 8.67
CA ILE A 107 24.48 -5.44 9.74
C ILE A 107 25.79 -6.23 9.89
N LEU A 108 26.38 -6.66 8.77
CA LEU A 108 27.65 -7.41 8.78
C LEU A 108 28.78 -6.56 9.35
N GLY A 109 28.90 -5.30 8.93
CA GLY A 109 29.89 -4.35 9.46
C GLY A 109 29.75 -4.15 10.98
N ASN A 110 28.51 -3.94 11.45
CA ASN A 110 28.23 -3.80 12.89
C ASN A 110 28.53 -5.11 13.66
N ALA A 111 28.20 -6.27 13.11
CA ALA A 111 28.50 -7.54 13.73
C ALA A 111 30.02 -7.78 13.83
N LEU A 112 30.78 -7.47 12.80
CA LEU A 112 32.22 -7.62 12.76
C LEU A 112 32.96 -6.61 13.68
N SER A 113 32.41 -5.40 13.83
CA SER A 113 32.96 -4.41 14.75
C SER A 113 32.93 -4.85 16.21
N VAL A 114 31.95 -5.69 16.61
CA VAL A 114 31.89 -6.31 17.95
C VAL A 114 33.11 -7.22 18.17
N PHE A 115 33.68 -7.79 17.11
CA PHE A 115 34.89 -8.62 17.14
C PHE A 115 36.16 -7.81 16.85
N HIS A 116 36.10 -6.45 16.89
CA HIS A 116 37.18 -5.53 16.52
C HIS A 116 37.70 -5.68 15.10
N ILE A 117 36.91 -6.28 14.18
CA ILE A 117 37.24 -6.41 12.76
C ILE A 117 36.58 -5.23 12.03
N GLN A 118 37.37 -4.25 11.59
CA GLN A 118 36.91 -3.13 10.77
C GLN A 118 37.05 -3.50 9.28
N LEU A 119 35.94 -3.83 8.64
CA LEU A 119 35.84 -4.00 7.19
C LEU A 119 35.19 -2.75 6.59
N ASN A 120 35.95 -1.99 5.84
CA ASN A 120 35.40 -0.90 5.01
C ASN A 120 34.72 -1.52 3.78
N LEU A 121 33.49 -1.99 3.97
CA LEU A 121 32.66 -2.48 2.87
C LEU A 121 32.04 -1.27 2.16
N PRO A 122 32.27 -1.10 0.85
CA PRO A 122 31.70 0.02 0.12
C PRO A 122 30.16 -0.09 0.09
N SER A 123 29.48 1.01 0.39
CA SER A 123 28.06 1.12 0.09
C SER A 123 27.86 1.14 -1.43
N VAL A 124 26.88 0.41 -1.92
CA VAL A 124 26.55 0.38 -3.35
C VAL A 124 25.54 1.48 -3.61
N ASP A 125 25.87 2.44 -4.47
CA ASP A 125 24.95 3.50 -4.88
C ASP A 125 23.95 2.93 -5.90
N ILE A 126 22.82 2.44 -5.39
CA ILE A 126 21.76 1.83 -6.19
C ILE A 126 20.48 2.60 -5.96
N LEU A 127 19.95 3.22 -7.01
CA LEU A 127 18.60 3.75 -7.00
C LEU A 127 17.59 2.59 -7.01
N LEU A 128 16.71 2.57 -6.03
CA LEU A 128 15.66 1.55 -5.92
C LEU A 128 14.66 1.67 -7.08
N PRO A 129 14.46 0.60 -7.88
CA PRO A 129 13.44 0.62 -8.93
C PRO A 129 12.04 0.74 -8.32
N VAL A 130 11.31 1.77 -8.73
CA VAL A 130 9.94 2.02 -8.25
C VAL A 130 9.06 0.82 -8.55
N GLY A 131 8.28 0.38 -7.55
CA GLY A 131 7.34 -0.74 -7.70
C GLY A 131 7.97 -2.14 -7.68
N ILE A 132 9.30 -2.29 -7.53
CA ILE A 132 9.96 -3.61 -7.54
C ILE A 132 9.35 -4.60 -6.55
N SER A 133 8.99 -4.16 -5.36
CA SER A 133 8.36 -4.99 -4.34
C SER A 133 6.95 -5.45 -4.76
N PHE A 134 6.20 -4.59 -5.47
CA PHE A 134 4.82 -4.86 -5.90
C PHE A 134 4.78 -5.87 -7.06
N TYR A 135 5.50 -5.59 -8.17
CA TYR A 135 5.47 -6.50 -9.30
C TYR A 135 6.16 -7.84 -9.02
N THR A 136 7.18 -7.86 -8.15
CA THR A 136 7.79 -9.11 -7.69
C THR A 136 6.78 -9.99 -6.98
N PHE A 137 6.00 -9.44 -6.05
CA PHE A 137 4.97 -10.21 -5.34
C PHE A 137 3.85 -10.66 -6.26
N GLN A 138 3.45 -9.84 -7.21
CA GLN A 138 2.45 -10.21 -8.22
C GLN A 138 2.94 -11.36 -9.11
N ALA A 139 4.15 -11.27 -9.64
CA ALA A 139 4.74 -12.28 -10.50
C ALA A 139 5.01 -13.61 -9.76
N LEU A 140 5.47 -13.54 -8.50
CA LEU A 140 5.62 -14.71 -7.63
C LEU A 140 4.27 -15.33 -7.27
N GLY A 141 3.24 -14.50 -7.01
CA GLY A 141 1.88 -14.97 -6.77
C GLY A 141 1.39 -15.85 -7.92
N TYR A 142 1.53 -15.38 -9.17
CA TYR A 142 1.19 -16.17 -10.36
C TYR A 142 1.95 -17.51 -10.42
N THR A 143 3.26 -17.51 -10.21
CA THR A 143 4.04 -18.75 -10.24
C THR A 143 3.55 -19.77 -9.20
N ILE A 144 3.20 -19.29 -7.99
CA ILE A 144 2.68 -20.16 -6.92
C ILE A 144 1.25 -20.62 -7.22
N ASP A 145 0.39 -19.77 -7.78
CA ASP A 145 -0.98 -20.12 -8.18
C ASP A 145 -0.97 -21.19 -9.25
N VAL A 146 -0.09 -21.08 -10.27
CA VAL A 146 0.08 -22.13 -11.28
C VAL A 146 0.60 -23.43 -10.64
N TYR A 147 1.61 -23.35 -9.72
CA TYR A 147 2.11 -24.52 -9.03
C TYR A 147 1.04 -25.27 -8.23
N ARG A 148 0.12 -24.53 -7.59
CA ARG A 148 -1.00 -25.10 -6.83
C ARG A 148 -2.12 -25.65 -7.70
N GLY A 149 -2.18 -25.22 -8.96
CA GLY A 149 -3.29 -25.53 -9.87
C GLY A 149 -4.50 -24.59 -9.68
N ASP A 150 -4.33 -23.49 -8.97
CA ASP A 150 -5.37 -22.47 -8.76
C ASP A 150 -5.63 -21.65 -10.05
N THR A 151 -4.64 -21.59 -10.94
CA THR A 151 -4.70 -20.90 -12.24
C THR A 151 -3.93 -21.69 -13.30
N CYS A 152 -4.46 -21.72 -14.53
CA CYS A 152 -3.72 -22.25 -15.69
C CYS A 152 -2.60 -21.28 -16.10
N ALA A 153 -1.51 -21.82 -16.67
CA ALA A 153 -0.46 -20.98 -17.19
C ALA A 153 -0.92 -20.17 -18.38
N GLU A 154 -0.63 -18.88 -18.39
CA GLU A 154 -0.88 -17.99 -19.53
C GLU A 154 0.09 -18.35 -20.67
N LYS A 155 -0.46 -18.61 -21.86
CA LYS A 155 0.34 -19.01 -23.04
C LYS A 155 0.77 -17.83 -23.90
N ASN A 156 0.07 -16.70 -23.78
CA ASN A 156 0.40 -15.48 -24.51
C ASN A 156 1.38 -14.62 -23.66
N PHE A 157 2.63 -14.55 -24.10
CA PHE A 157 3.67 -13.76 -23.43
C PHE A 157 3.28 -12.28 -23.28
N PHE A 158 2.71 -11.67 -24.30
CA PHE A 158 2.36 -10.23 -24.25
C PHE A 158 1.22 -9.94 -23.27
N GLN A 159 0.25 -10.86 -23.17
CA GLN A 159 -0.82 -10.74 -22.18
C GLN A 159 -0.28 -10.92 -20.75
N TYR A 160 0.63 -11.87 -20.55
CA TYR A 160 1.30 -12.05 -19.26
C TYR A 160 2.20 -10.86 -18.93
N ALA A 161 2.95 -10.34 -19.89
CA ALA A 161 3.77 -9.15 -19.69
C ALA A 161 2.93 -7.92 -19.31
N LEU A 162 1.76 -7.76 -19.94
CA LEU A 162 0.79 -6.72 -19.56
C LEU A 162 0.28 -6.93 -18.12
N PHE A 163 -0.04 -8.15 -17.72
CA PHE A 163 -0.46 -8.46 -16.36
C PHE A 163 0.58 -8.00 -15.32
N VAL A 164 1.86 -8.25 -15.55
CA VAL A 164 2.93 -7.85 -14.63
C VAL A 164 3.16 -6.34 -14.65
N SER A 165 3.04 -5.70 -15.82
CA SER A 165 3.43 -4.31 -16.03
C SER A 165 2.27 -3.31 -16.11
N PHE A 166 1.02 -3.72 -15.93
CA PHE A 166 -0.16 -2.86 -16.12
C PHE A 166 -0.05 -1.55 -15.35
N PHE A 167 0.08 -0.42 -16.06
CA PHE A 167 0.50 0.86 -15.49
C PHE A 167 -0.36 1.37 -14.32
N PRO A 168 -1.70 1.14 -14.29
CA PRO A 168 -2.48 1.64 -13.15
C PRO A 168 -2.07 1.02 -11.82
N GLN A 169 -1.69 -0.26 -11.79
CA GLN A 169 -1.32 -0.95 -10.56
C GLN A 169 0.19 -0.98 -10.28
N LEU A 170 1.03 -0.84 -11.33
CA LEU A 170 2.45 -1.19 -11.33
C LEU A 170 3.26 -0.54 -10.20
N VAL A 171 2.98 0.71 -9.89
CA VAL A 171 3.82 1.51 -8.99
C VAL A 171 3.41 1.37 -7.52
N ALA A 172 2.14 1.60 -7.21
CA ALA A 172 1.58 1.49 -5.86
C ALA A 172 0.07 1.17 -5.88
N GLY A 173 -0.39 0.55 -6.95
CA GLY A 173 -1.74 0.00 -7.02
C GLY A 173 -1.88 -1.27 -6.17
N PRO A 174 -3.06 -1.89 -6.15
CA PRO A 174 -3.27 -3.15 -5.47
C PRO A 174 -2.40 -4.27 -6.08
N ILE A 175 -1.86 -5.17 -5.25
CA ILE A 175 -1.16 -6.37 -5.73
C ILE A 175 -2.22 -7.35 -6.26
N GLU A 176 -2.38 -7.37 -7.58
CA GLU A 176 -3.44 -8.12 -8.23
C GLU A 176 -3.16 -9.63 -8.28
N ARG A 177 -4.25 -10.40 -8.26
CA ARG A 177 -4.19 -11.85 -8.44
C ARG A 177 -4.28 -12.22 -9.91
N SER A 178 -3.56 -13.29 -10.30
CA SER A 178 -3.62 -13.84 -11.65
C SER A 178 -5.05 -14.25 -12.03
N SER A 179 -5.76 -14.90 -11.13
CA SER A 179 -7.16 -15.30 -11.33
C SER A 179 -8.13 -14.14 -11.51
N HIS A 180 -7.78 -12.92 -11.10
CA HIS A 180 -8.64 -11.73 -11.22
C HIS A 180 -8.27 -10.86 -12.43
N LEU A 181 -7.02 -10.43 -12.55
CA LEU A 181 -6.63 -9.48 -13.58
C LEU A 181 -6.38 -10.12 -14.94
N LEU A 182 -5.70 -11.30 -15.03
CA LEU A 182 -5.46 -11.96 -16.32
C LEU A 182 -6.77 -12.29 -17.05
N GLN A 183 -7.79 -12.73 -16.31
CA GLN A 183 -9.10 -13.03 -16.91
C GLN A 183 -9.75 -11.78 -17.51
N GLN A 184 -9.64 -10.63 -16.85
CA GLN A 184 -10.15 -9.36 -17.36
C GLN A 184 -9.37 -8.90 -18.59
N LEU A 185 -8.04 -9.04 -18.60
CA LEU A 185 -7.21 -8.69 -19.76
C LEU A 185 -7.47 -9.60 -20.97
N ALA A 186 -7.99 -10.82 -20.76
CA ALA A 186 -8.38 -11.74 -21.83
C ALA A 186 -9.74 -11.39 -22.46
N THR A 187 -10.58 -10.60 -21.76
CA THR A 187 -11.93 -10.27 -22.22
C THR A 187 -11.96 -8.97 -23.03
N PRO A 188 -12.84 -8.87 -24.03
CA PRO A 188 -13.00 -7.63 -24.78
C PRO A 188 -13.74 -6.57 -23.97
N HIS A 189 -13.17 -5.35 -23.92
CA HIS A 189 -13.79 -4.21 -23.27
C HIS A 189 -14.29 -3.20 -24.31
N LYS A 190 -15.55 -2.78 -24.15
CA LYS A 190 -16.16 -1.68 -24.92
C LYS A 190 -16.24 -0.44 -24.03
N PHE A 191 -16.25 0.74 -24.64
CA PHE A 191 -16.45 1.97 -23.91
C PHE A 191 -17.85 1.97 -23.26
N ASN A 192 -17.86 2.26 -21.97
CA ASN A 192 -19.07 2.43 -21.17
C ASN A 192 -18.99 3.78 -20.45
N SER A 193 -19.90 4.70 -20.80
CA SER A 193 -19.90 6.06 -20.25
C SER A 193 -20.11 6.09 -18.73
N ASP A 194 -20.91 5.16 -18.17
CA ASP A 194 -21.22 5.16 -16.76
C ASP A 194 -20.04 4.62 -15.94
N GLU A 195 -19.36 3.59 -16.44
CA GLU A 195 -18.11 3.11 -15.86
C GLU A 195 -16.99 4.18 -15.97
N ALA A 196 -16.93 4.91 -17.07
CA ALA A 196 -15.96 5.98 -17.25
C ALA A 196 -16.20 7.16 -16.28
N LYS A 197 -17.46 7.62 -16.13
CA LYS A 197 -17.83 8.65 -15.14
C LYS A 197 -17.53 8.18 -13.71
N SER A 198 -17.89 6.94 -13.39
CA SER A 198 -17.65 6.35 -12.08
C SER A 198 -16.15 6.23 -11.78
N GLY A 199 -15.34 5.84 -12.77
CA GLY A 199 -13.87 5.81 -12.66
C GLY A 199 -13.27 7.21 -12.49
N LEU A 200 -13.79 8.22 -13.22
CA LEU A 200 -13.37 9.59 -13.05
C LEU A 200 -13.66 10.13 -11.64
N LEU A 201 -14.85 9.86 -11.10
CA LEU A 201 -15.19 10.25 -9.72
C LEU A 201 -14.27 9.58 -8.70
N LEU A 202 -13.87 8.32 -8.94
CA LEU A 202 -12.85 7.67 -8.10
C LEU A 202 -11.51 8.40 -8.20
N MET A 203 -11.04 8.72 -9.41
CA MET A 203 -9.79 9.46 -9.59
C MET A 203 -9.83 10.80 -8.88
N LEU A 204 -10.92 11.57 -9.01
CA LEU A 204 -11.09 12.87 -8.35
C LEU A 204 -11.03 12.72 -6.81
N TRP A 205 -11.69 11.71 -6.25
CA TRP A 205 -11.60 11.42 -4.82
C TRP A 205 -10.17 11.02 -4.41
N GLY A 206 -9.48 10.20 -5.20
CA GLY A 206 -8.09 9.83 -4.97
C GLY A 206 -7.15 11.04 -5.03
N PHE A 207 -7.34 11.96 -5.98
CA PHE A 207 -6.60 13.22 -6.04
C PHE A 207 -6.88 14.11 -4.83
N PHE A 208 -8.13 14.21 -4.37
CA PHE A 208 -8.44 14.92 -3.13
C PHE A 208 -7.65 14.38 -1.96
N LEU A 209 -7.64 13.07 -1.76
CA LEU A 209 -6.89 12.43 -0.68
C LEU A 209 -5.38 12.70 -0.79
N LYS A 210 -4.81 12.62 -2.02
CA LYS A 210 -3.37 12.80 -2.25
C LYS A 210 -2.97 14.27 -2.16
N ILE A 211 -3.47 15.11 -3.06
CA ILE A 211 -2.90 16.46 -3.26
C ILE A 211 -3.54 17.53 -2.37
N VAL A 212 -4.76 17.32 -1.87
CA VAL A 212 -5.40 18.30 -0.97
C VAL A 212 -5.13 17.95 0.49
N LEU A 213 -5.18 16.66 0.84
CA LEU A 213 -5.11 16.26 2.24
C LEU A 213 -3.72 15.72 2.62
N ALA A 214 -3.23 14.64 1.99
CA ALA A 214 -1.96 14.01 2.37
C ALA A 214 -0.77 14.96 2.24
N ASP A 215 -0.65 15.65 1.10
CA ASP A 215 0.47 16.56 0.85
C ASP A 215 0.42 17.81 1.75
N ARG A 216 -0.77 18.25 2.16
CA ARG A 216 -0.91 19.33 3.14
C ARG A 216 -0.52 18.88 4.55
N ILE A 217 -0.93 17.70 4.96
CA ILE A 217 -0.52 17.12 6.25
C ILE A 217 0.99 16.92 6.28
N ALA A 218 1.59 16.48 5.16
CA ALA A 218 3.03 16.28 5.05
C ALA A 218 3.83 17.52 5.46
N ILE A 219 3.38 18.73 5.12
CA ILE A 219 4.06 19.98 5.48
C ILE A 219 4.22 20.09 7.01
N PHE A 220 3.15 19.82 7.76
CA PHE A 220 3.19 19.86 9.22
C PHE A 220 4.04 18.73 9.82
N VAL A 221 3.83 17.51 9.33
CA VAL A 221 4.53 16.32 9.84
C VAL A 221 6.03 16.42 9.58
N ASP A 222 6.43 16.81 8.38
CA ASP A 222 7.85 16.95 8.02
C ASP A 222 8.52 18.08 8.79
N TRP A 223 7.79 19.16 9.11
CA TRP A 223 8.30 20.25 9.94
C TRP A 223 8.61 19.77 11.36
N VAL A 224 7.66 19.08 12.00
CA VAL A 224 7.81 18.63 13.39
C VAL A 224 8.82 17.47 13.51
N TYR A 225 8.74 16.47 12.64
CA TYR A 225 9.68 15.34 12.64
C TYR A 225 11.09 15.73 12.16
N GLY A 226 11.22 16.80 11.35
CA GLY A 226 12.50 17.32 10.89
C GLY A 226 13.35 17.92 12.02
N ASP A 227 12.70 18.46 13.07
CA ASP A 227 13.36 18.99 14.26
C ASP A 227 12.64 18.53 15.55
N TYR A 228 12.58 17.21 15.75
CA TYR A 228 11.91 16.58 16.88
C TYR A 228 12.57 16.90 18.25
N HIS A 229 13.74 17.51 18.25
CA HIS A 229 14.36 18.00 19.49
C HIS A 229 13.73 19.30 19.97
N THR A 230 13.42 20.21 19.06
CA THR A 230 12.75 21.48 19.37
C THR A 230 11.24 21.27 19.55
N PHE A 231 10.61 20.45 18.70
CA PHE A 231 9.18 20.16 18.70
C PHE A 231 8.85 18.89 19.49
N GLY A 232 9.20 18.85 20.80
CA GLY A 232 8.91 17.70 21.68
C GLY A 232 7.46 17.65 22.19
N GLY A 233 7.14 16.59 22.94
CA GLY A 233 5.87 16.44 23.66
C GLY A 233 4.64 16.39 22.77
N TRP A 234 3.67 17.27 23.02
CA TRP A 234 2.40 17.29 22.31
C TRP A 234 2.52 17.64 20.82
N TYR A 235 3.58 18.33 20.36
CA TYR A 235 3.84 18.51 18.94
C TYR A 235 4.02 17.16 18.23
N LEU A 236 4.83 16.26 18.84
CA LEU A 236 5.07 14.93 18.30
C LEU A 236 3.83 14.04 18.35
N ILE A 237 3.01 14.15 19.41
CA ILE A 237 1.73 13.43 19.52
C ILE A 237 0.80 13.85 18.37
N VAL A 238 0.62 15.16 18.15
CA VAL A 238 -0.21 15.69 17.06
C VAL A 238 0.36 15.31 15.70
N ALA A 239 1.68 15.44 15.50
CA ALA A 239 2.34 15.08 14.26
C ALA A 239 2.21 13.59 13.94
N THR A 240 2.29 12.69 14.95
CA THR A 240 2.12 11.25 14.74
C THR A 240 0.67 10.93 14.37
N ALA A 241 -0.31 11.51 15.06
CA ALA A 241 -1.71 11.33 14.71
C ALA A 241 -2.03 11.85 13.30
N LEU A 242 -1.44 12.98 12.91
CA LEU A 242 -1.55 13.51 11.55
C LEU A 242 -0.81 12.62 10.54
N PHE A 243 0.34 12.05 10.90
CA PHE A 243 1.05 11.09 10.04
C PHE A 243 0.22 9.84 9.76
N ALA A 244 -0.52 9.34 10.76
CA ALA A 244 -1.46 8.23 10.52
C ALA A 244 -2.48 8.58 9.43
N ILE A 245 -3.04 9.80 9.45
CA ILE A 245 -3.96 10.26 8.40
C ILE A 245 -3.23 10.48 7.06
N GLN A 246 -2.02 11.05 7.10
CA GLN A 246 -1.18 11.28 5.92
C GLN A 246 -0.91 9.99 5.17
N ILE A 247 -0.36 8.96 5.84
CA ILE A 247 -0.02 7.68 5.20
C ILE A 247 -1.25 6.95 4.65
N TYR A 248 -2.40 7.09 5.34
CA TYR A 248 -3.67 6.57 4.82
C TYR A 248 -4.09 7.30 3.54
N CYS A 249 -4.14 8.61 3.57
CA CYS A 249 -4.59 9.42 2.43
C CYS A 249 -3.64 9.33 1.24
N ASP A 250 -2.32 9.31 1.49
CA ASP A 250 -1.31 9.20 0.47
C ASP A 250 -1.44 7.87 -0.30
N PHE A 251 -1.48 6.77 0.43
CA PHE A 251 -1.54 5.45 -0.19
C PHE A 251 -2.95 5.07 -0.69
N ALA A 252 -4.01 5.38 0.05
CA ALA A 252 -5.37 5.15 -0.42
C ALA A 252 -5.68 6.04 -1.63
N GLY A 253 -5.25 7.29 -1.63
CA GLY A 253 -5.41 8.21 -2.76
C GLY A 253 -4.78 7.65 -4.02
N TYR A 254 -3.53 7.22 -3.96
CA TYR A 254 -2.82 6.63 -5.09
C TYR A 254 -3.51 5.33 -5.58
N SER A 255 -3.89 4.44 -4.65
CA SER A 255 -4.60 3.19 -4.97
C SER A 255 -5.97 3.45 -5.62
N ILE A 256 -6.71 4.46 -5.16
CA ILE A 256 -8.03 4.83 -5.69
C ILE A 256 -7.90 5.48 -7.08
N ILE A 257 -6.87 6.30 -7.32
CA ILE A 257 -6.58 6.83 -8.67
C ILE A 257 -6.29 5.66 -9.62
N ALA A 258 -5.47 4.69 -9.20
CA ALA A 258 -5.18 3.48 -9.97
C ALA A 258 -6.46 2.70 -10.33
N MET A 259 -7.34 2.49 -9.34
CA MET A 259 -8.63 1.81 -9.54
C MET A 259 -9.52 2.58 -10.51
N GLY A 260 -9.62 3.91 -10.38
CA GLY A 260 -10.41 4.75 -11.26
C GLY A 260 -9.88 4.76 -12.70
N ALA A 261 -8.56 4.84 -12.88
CA ALA A 261 -7.92 4.77 -14.19
C ALA A 261 -8.15 3.41 -14.88
N ALA A 262 -8.03 2.32 -14.14
CA ALA A 262 -8.33 0.97 -14.65
C ALA A 262 -9.83 0.83 -14.98
N GLN A 263 -10.73 1.37 -14.15
CA GLN A 263 -12.17 1.30 -14.37
C GLN A 263 -12.60 2.05 -15.64
N ILE A 264 -11.97 3.17 -15.97
CA ILE A 264 -12.21 3.88 -17.25
C ILE A 264 -11.86 2.99 -18.44
N LEU A 265 -10.83 2.15 -18.32
CA LEU A 265 -10.44 1.17 -19.34
C LEU A 265 -11.32 -0.09 -19.35
N GLY A 266 -12.28 -0.20 -18.44
CA GLY A 266 -13.17 -1.36 -18.28
C GLY A 266 -12.59 -2.47 -17.39
N ILE A 267 -11.49 -2.21 -16.67
CA ILE A 267 -10.78 -3.17 -15.82
C ILE A 267 -11.01 -2.78 -14.35
N ARG A 268 -11.42 -3.74 -13.52
CA ARG A 268 -11.64 -3.52 -12.08
C ARG A 268 -10.47 -4.08 -11.28
N LEU A 269 -9.83 -3.22 -10.51
CA LEU A 269 -8.77 -3.61 -9.57
C LEU A 269 -9.35 -3.88 -8.17
N MET A 270 -8.60 -4.64 -7.36
CA MET A 270 -8.95 -4.92 -5.96
C MET A 270 -8.91 -3.66 -5.10
N GLU A 271 -9.76 -3.60 -4.07
CA GLU A 271 -9.67 -2.54 -3.06
C GLU A 271 -8.50 -2.79 -2.10
N ASN A 272 -7.75 -1.74 -1.78
CA ASN A 272 -6.67 -1.78 -0.78
C ASN A 272 -7.10 -1.30 0.61
N PHE A 273 -8.15 -0.47 0.70
CA PHE A 273 -8.56 0.18 1.95
C PHE A 273 -10.07 0.18 2.15
N GLN A 274 -10.51 -0.15 3.37
CA GLN A 274 -11.91 -0.14 3.78
C GLN A 274 -12.07 0.56 5.12
N SER A 275 -11.94 1.92 5.15
CA SER A 275 -12.09 2.74 6.36
C SER A 275 -11.29 2.20 7.56
N PRO A 276 -9.96 2.09 7.47
CA PRO A 276 -9.15 1.33 8.42
C PRO A 276 -9.14 1.94 9.83
N TYR A 277 -9.24 3.26 9.96
CA TYR A 277 -9.25 3.92 11.28
C TYR A 277 -10.60 3.86 12.00
N LEU A 278 -11.62 3.25 11.40
CA LEU A 278 -12.86 2.87 12.06
C LEU A 278 -12.85 1.41 12.55
N ALA A 279 -11.70 0.76 12.57
CA ALA A 279 -11.52 -0.60 13.05
C ALA A 279 -11.66 -0.69 14.57
N VAL A 280 -12.33 -1.73 15.05
CA VAL A 280 -12.59 -1.98 16.48
C VAL A 280 -11.53 -2.88 17.14
N SER A 281 -10.52 -3.30 16.41
CA SER A 281 -9.38 -4.07 16.91
C SER A 281 -8.21 -4.03 15.91
N VAL A 282 -6.99 -4.31 16.37
CA VAL A 282 -5.82 -4.39 15.50
C VAL A 282 -5.99 -5.46 14.41
N ALA A 283 -6.65 -6.58 14.72
CA ALA A 283 -6.95 -7.60 13.72
C ALA A 283 -7.97 -7.11 12.68
N ASP A 284 -8.94 -6.28 13.07
CA ASP A 284 -9.89 -5.65 12.16
C ASP A 284 -9.22 -4.57 11.31
N PHE A 285 -8.28 -3.81 11.89
CA PHE A 285 -7.47 -2.83 11.16
C PHE A 285 -6.73 -3.48 9.99
N TRP A 286 -6.02 -4.59 10.20
CA TRP A 286 -5.28 -5.30 9.17
C TRP A 286 -6.17 -5.99 8.12
N ARG A 287 -7.44 -6.22 8.38
CA ARG A 287 -8.41 -6.64 7.37
C ARG A 287 -8.86 -5.51 6.45
N ARG A 288 -8.66 -4.25 6.88
CA ARG A 288 -9.10 -3.04 6.19
C ARG A 288 -7.95 -2.22 5.62
N TRP A 289 -6.72 -2.49 6.07
CA TRP A 289 -5.49 -1.82 5.66
C TRP A 289 -4.69 -2.68 4.71
N HIS A 290 -4.30 -2.09 3.55
CA HIS A 290 -3.47 -2.74 2.52
C HIS A 290 -3.92 -4.18 2.23
N ILE A 291 -5.19 -4.33 1.89
CA ILE A 291 -5.91 -5.61 1.80
C ILE A 291 -5.22 -6.57 0.82
N SER A 292 -4.73 -6.06 -0.32
CA SER A 292 -4.04 -6.87 -1.31
C SER A 292 -2.75 -7.49 -0.77
N LEU A 293 -1.93 -6.73 -0.03
CA LEU A 293 -0.71 -7.22 0.62
C LEU A 293 -1.04 -8.18 1.78
N THR A 294 -1.98 -7.80 2.63
CA THR A 294 -2.39 -8.63 3.78
C THR A 294 -2.93 -9.98 3.33
N SER A 295 -3.75 -10.00 2.26
CA SER A 295 -4.23 -11.25 1.66
C SER A 295 -3.09 -12.02 1.00
N TRP A 296 -2.12 -11.35 0.36
CA TRP A 296 -0.95 -11.99 -0.22
C TRP A 296 -0.13 -12.74 0.85
N PHE A 297 0.22 -12.08 1.96
CA PHE A 297 0.93 -12.73 3.07
C PHE A 297 0.13 -13.86 3.71
N ARG A 298 -1.19 -13.71 3.83
CA ARG A 298 -2.06 -14.79 4.32
C ARG A 298 -1.95 -16.03 3.42
N ASP A 299 -2.10 -15.86 2.11
CA ASP A 299 -2.24 -16.96 1.16
C ASP A 299 -0.90 -17.61 0.81
N TYR A 300 0.18 -16.84 0.73
CA TYR A 300 1.48 -17.35 0.29
C TYR A 300 2.51 -17.53 1.41
N LEU A 301 2.28 -17.00 2.61
CA LEU A 301 3.18 -17.18 3.74
C LEU A 301 2.47 -17.81 4.95
N TYR A 302 1.39 -17.24 5.45
CA TYR A 302 0.74 -17.70 6.67
C TYR A 302 0.15 -19.11 6.52
N ILE A 303 -0.64 -19.37 5.47
CA ILE A 303 -1.27 -20.68 5.23
C ILE A 303 -0.22 -21.77 4.99
N PRO A 304 0.84 -21.59 4.16
CA PRO A 304 1.90 -22.58 4.00
C PRO A 304 2.68 -22.90 5.28
N LEU A 305 2.82 -21.97 6.23
CA LEU A 305 3.43 -22.21 7.54
C LEU A 305 2.55 -23.04 8.48
N GLY A 306 1.33 -23.41 8.06
CA GLY A 306 0.34 -24.16 8.83
C GLY A 306 -0.88 -23.31 9.25
N GLY A 307 -0.86 -22.02 9.00
CA GLY A 307 -1.99 -21.11 9.25
C GLY A 307 -2.47 -21.13 10.70
N SER A 308 -3.80 -21.26 10.87
CA SER A 308 -4.46 -21.40 12.18
C SER A 308 -4.80 -22.85 12.54
N ARG A 309 -4.54 -23.84 11.63
CA ARG A 309 -4.84 -25.26 11.82
C ARG A 309 -3.68 -26.02 12.46
N CYS A 310 -3.02 -25.42 13.46
CA CYS A 310 -1.88 -25.96 14.17
C CYS A 310 -2.00 -25.64 15.66
N SER A 311 -1.03 -26.05 16.49
CA SER A 311 -1.00 -25.73 17.92
C SER A 311 -1.03 -24.21 18.14
N LYS A 312 -1.55 -23.76 19.29
CA LYS A 312 -1.65 -22.30 19.63
C LYS A 312 -0.29 -21.60 19.53
N TRP A 313 0.78 -22.25 20.04
CA TRP A 313 2.13 -21.69 19.98
C TRP A 313 2.61 -21.51 18.53
N ARG A 314 2.44 -22.53 17.69
CA ARG A 314 2.81 -22.48 16.27
C ARG A 314 2.03 -21.40 15.53
N LYS A 315 0.74 -21.24 15.82
CA LYS A 315 -0.10 -20.18 15.27
C LYS A 315 0.44 -18.78 15.61
N TYR A 316 0.87 -18.56 16.87
CA TYR A 316 1.44 -17.29 17.30
C TYR A 316 2.78 -17.02 16.61
N MET A 317 3.65 -18.03 16.49
CA MET A 317 4.88 -17.93 15.72
C MET A 317 4.60 -17.60 14.24
N ASN A 318 3.64 -18.26 13.61
CA ASN A 318 3.27 -17.98 12.22
C ASN A 318 2.84 -16.54 12.04
N LYS A 319 2.03 -15.99 12.96
CA LYS A 319 1.64 -14.56 12.94
C LYS A 319 2.86 -13.65 13.08
N MET A 320 3.74 -13.92 14.06
CA MET A 320 4.93 -13.11 14.27
C MET A 320 5.83 -13.12 13.04
N ILE A 321 6.08 -14.27 12.43
CA ILE A 321 6.89 -14.39 11.20
C ILE A 321 6.28 -13.54 10.09
N VAL A 322 4.97 -13.62 9.86
CA VAL A 322 4.29 -12.83 8.82
C VAL A 322 4.48 -11.33 9.04
N PHE A 323 4.32 -10.86 10.27
CA PHE A 323 4.46 -9.43 10.57
C PHE A 323 5.91 -8.93 10.51
N LEU A 324 6.87 -9.75 10.95
CA LEU A 324 8.30 -9.41 10.80
C LEU A 324 8.72 -9.35 9.33
N VAL A 325 8.27 -10.32 8.51
CA VAL A 325 8.51 -10.32 7.06
C VAL A 325 7.80 -9.14 6.39
N SER A 326 6.58 -8.79 6.82
CA SER A 326 5.88 -7.60 6.34
C SER A 326 6.65 -6.31 6.68
N GLY A 327 7.22 -6.20 7.88
CA GLY A 327 8.07 -5.08 8.26
C GLY A 327 9.30 -4.96 7.35
N LEU A 328 10.02 -6.05 7.15
CA LEU A 328 11.15 -6.09 6.21
C LEU A 328 10.74 -5.74 4.77
N TRP A 329 9.58 -6.19 4.32
CA TRP A 329 9.07 -5.87 2.99
C TRP A 329 8.89 -4.36 2.78
N HIS A 330 8.45 -3.63 3.80
CA HIS A 330 8.31 -2.18 3.73
C HIS A 330 9.66 -1.48 3.59
N GLY A 331 10.68 -1.90 4.32
CA GLY A 331 11.99 -1.26 4.19
C GLY A 331 13.14 -1.99 4.89
N ALA A 332 14.32 -1.75 4.41
CA ALA A 332 15.56 -2.33 4.90
C ALA A 332 16.10 -1.54 6.13
N LYS A 333 15.27 -1.42 7.19
CA LYS A 333 15.61 -0.73 8.45
C LYS A 333 15.09 -1.54 9.65
N ILE A 334 15.82 -1.53 10.76
CA ILE A 334 15.41 -2.18 12.01
C ILE A 334 14.08 -1.60 12.52
N SER A 335 13.83 -0.31 12.34
CA SER A 335 12.58 0.34 12.74
C SER A 335 11.35 -0.29 12.09
N PHE A 336 11.42 -0.70 10.83
CA PHE A 336 10.34 -1.44 10.15
C PHE A 336 10.13 -2.84 10.71
N VAL A 337 11.21 -3.54 11.08
CA VAL A 337 11.13 -4.87 11.73
C VAL A 337 10.43 -4.75 13.08
N VAL A 338 10.78 -3.73 13.87
CA VAL A 338 10.14 -3.43 15.16
C VAL A 338 8.67 -3.05 14.96
N TRP A 339 8.35 -2.19 13.98
CA TRP A 339 6.97 -1.87 13.60
C TRP A 339 6.15 -3.13 13.30
N GLY A 340 6.69 -4.03 12.46
CA GLY A 340 6.05 -5.30 12.17
C GLY A 340 5.88 -6.17 13.41
N GLY A 341 6.93 -6.32 14.22
CA GLY A 341 6.90 -7.09 15.47
C GLY A 341 5.84 -6.60 16.46
N LEU A 342 5.71 -5.29 16.65
CA LEU A 342 4.68 -4.68 17.50
C LEU A 342 3.27 -5.01 17.01
N ASN A 343 3.00 -4.89 15.71
CA ASN A 343 1.71 -5.24 15.14
C ASN A 343 1.40 -6.72 15.29
N GLY A 344 2.39 -7.61 15.10
CA GLY A 344 2.27 -9.04 15.37
C GLY A 344 1.97 -9.32 16.85
N LEU A 345 2.67 -8.65 17.76
CA LEU A 345 2.49 -8.76 19.20
C LEU A 345 1.08 -8.33 19.63
N TYR A 346 0.60 -7.19 19.12
CA TYR A 346 -0.76 -6.71 19.41
C TYR A 346 -1.84 -7.72 18.98
N GLN A 347 -1.67 -8.37 17.85
CA GLN A 347 -2.63 -9.42 17.42
C GLN A 347 -2.58 -10.66 18.32
N ILE A 348 -1.39 -11.06 18.76
CA ILE A 348 -1.20 -12.23 19.65
C ILE A 348 -1.79 -11.91 21.03
N ILE A 349 -1.42 -10.78 21.64
CA ILE A 349 -1.96 -10.31 22.92
C ILE A 349 -3.46 -10.14 22.84
N GLY A 350 -3.97 -9.54 21.76
CA GLY A 350 -5.40 -9.35 21.54
C GLY A 350 -6.17 -10.67 21.52
N GLU A 351 -5.59 -11.75 21.02
CA GLU A 351 -6.18 -13.09 21.04
C GLU A 351 -6.07 -13.75 22.42
N ILE A 352 -4.92 -13.65 23.08
CA ILE A 352 -4.71 -14.19 24.42
C ILE A 352 -5.66 -13.55 25.44
N LEU A 353 -5.86 -12.24 25.36
CA LEU A 353 -6.73 -11.48 26.28
C LEU A 353 -8.21 -11.58 25.93
N GLN A 354 -8.60 -12.20 24.83
CA GLN A 354 -9.99 -12.29 24.42
C GLN A 354 -10.89 -12.95 25.48
N PRO A 355 -10.54 -14.10 26.11
CA PRO A 355 -11.37 -14.68 27.15
C PRO A 355 -11.56 -13.78 28.37
N LEU A 356 -10.53 -13.02 28.74
CA LEU A 356 -10.60 -12.04 29.84
C LEU A 356 -11.57 -10.89 29.48
N ARG A 357 -11.44 -10.35 28.27
CA ARG A 357 -12.36 -9.30 27.78
C ARG A 357 -13.82 -9.80 27.74
N ASP A 358 -14.03 -11.06 27.34
CA ASP A 358 -15.37 -11.66 27.34
C ASP A 358 -15.95 -11.79 28.75
N LYS A 359 -15.11 -12.14 29.74
CA LYS A 359 -15.51 -12.15 31.17
C LYS A 359 -15.87 -10.76 31.68
N LEU A 360 -15.03 -9.75 31.38
CA LEU A 360 -15.28 -8.37 31.79
C LEU A 360 -16.56 -7.79 31.17
N VAL A 361 -16.80 -8.05 29.87
CA VAL A 361 -18.04 -7.63 29.19
C VAL A 361 -19.27 -8.24 29.85
N LYS A 362 -19.22 -9.54 30.24
CA LYS A 362 -20.31 -10.20 30.97
C LYS A 362 -20.47 -9.63 32.39
N LEU A 363 -19.38 -9.45 33.11
CA LEU A 363 -19.37 -8.95 34.47
C LEU A 363 -20.00 -7.54 34.56
N PHE A 364 -19.59 -6.65 33.65
CA PHE A 364 -20.09 -5.28 33.60
C PHE A 364 -21.35 -5.11 32.75
N ARG A 365 -21.95 -6.21 32.26
CA ARG A 365 -23.14 -6.22 31.38
C ARG A 365 -23.05 -5.23 30.22
N LEU A 366 -21.85 -5.10 29.61
CA LEU A 366 -21.60 -4.14 28.53
C LEU A 366 -22.28 -4.59 27.24
N ASN A 367 -22.96 -3.67 26.58
CA ASN A 367 -23.52 -3.92 25.25
C ASN A 367 -22.44 -3.67 24.17
N ARG A 368 -21.90 -4.75 23.57
CA ARG A 368 -20.89 -4.66 22.50
C ARG A 368 -21.37 -3.93 21.25
N ASN A 369 -22.66 -3.84 21.03
CA ASN A 369 -23.24 -3.16 19.87
C ASN A 369 -23.49 -1.67 20.11
N SER A 370 -23.36 -1.19 21.36
CA SER A 370 -23.53 0.22 21.67
C SER A 370 -22.49 1.09 20.97
N ILE A 371 -22.88 2.31 20.60
CA ILE A 371 -22.02 3.30 19.96
C ILE A 371 -20.82 3.61 20.86
N GLY A 372 -21.05 3.81 22.18
CA GLY A 372 -19.98 4.12 23.13
C GLY A 372 -18.94 3.01 23.21
N HIS A 373 -19.35 1.74 23.31
CA HIS A 373 -18.42 0.61 23.33
C HIS A 373 -17.58 0.55 22.05
N LYS A 374 -18.19 0.71 20.88
CA LYS A 374 -17.49 0.74 19.60
C LYS A 374 -16.53 1.92 19.50
N ALA A 375 -16.94 3.11 19.95
CA ALA A 375 -16.10 4.31 19.94
C ALA A 375 -14.85 4.13 20.78
N VAL A 376 -14.97 3.59 22.01
CA VAL A 376 -13.80 3.28 22.86
C VAL A 376 -12.85 2.30 22.17
N HIS A 377 -13.38 1.23 21.54
CA HIS A 377 -12.55 0.27 20.82
C HIS A 377 -11.85 0.87 19.60
N ILE A 378 -12.51 1.76 18.86
CA ILE A 378 -11.91 2.49 17.73
C ILE A 378 -10.76 3.36 18.23
N ILE A 379 -10.99 4.16 19.29
CA ILE A 379 -9.94 5.04 19.87
C ILE A 379 -8.76 4.21 20.35
N VAL A 380 -8.98 3.15 21.13
CA VAL A 380 -7.90 2.28 21.62
C VAL A 380 -7.13 1.64 20.45
N THR A 381 -7.84 1.18 19.41
CA THR A 381 -7.20 0.60 18.22
C THR A 381 -6.38 1.64 17.49
N PHE A 382 -6.92 2.85 17.32
CA PHE A 382 -6.21 3.96 16.69
C PHE A 382 -4.92 4.28 17.45
N VAL A 383 -4.98 4.47 18.78
CA VAL A 383 -3.80 4.78 19.61
C VAL A 383 -2.74 3.68 19.53
N LEU A 384 -3.13 2.40 19.54
CA LEU A 384 -2.18 1.28 19.40
C LEU A 384 -1.48 1.29 18.04
N ILE A 385 -2.22 1.53 16.97
CA ILE A 385 -1.66 1.61 15.61
C ILE A 385 -0.82 2.86 15.45
N ASP A 386 -1.29 4.01 15.96
CA ASP A 386 -0.60 5.30 15.91
C ASP A 386 0.77 5.23 16.60
N PHE A 387 0.85 4.58 17.77
CA PHE A 387 2.13 4.29 18.42
C PHE A 387 3.11 3.55 17.51
N THR A 388 2.63 2.60 16.71
CA THR A 388 3.52 1.87 15.79
C THR A 388 3.98 2.72 14.63
N TRP A 389 3.21 3.72 14.22
CA TRP A 389 3.60 4.64 13.15
C TRP A 389 4.84 5.48 13.46
N ILE A 390 5.17 5.70 14.75
CA ILE A 390 6.42 6.35 15.16
C ILE A 390 7.64 5.59 14.59
N PHE A 391 7.65 4.25 14.73
CA PHE A 391 8.72 3.41 14.20
C PHE A 391 8.74 3.36 12.66
N PHE A 392 7.59 3.53 12.04
CA PHE A 392 7.49 3.56 10.59
C PHE A 392 8.00 4.88 10.01
N ARG A 393 7.71 6.03 10.67
CA ARG A 393 8.07 7.36 10.21
C ARG A 393 9.54 7.70 10.50
N ALA A 394 10.08 7.24 11.61
CA ALA A 394 11.44 7.54 12.03
C ALA A 394 12.49 7.00 11.04
N ASN A 395 13.57 7.76 10.83
CA ASN A 395 14.64 7.38 9.94
C ASN A 395 15.50 6.24 10.49
N SER A 396 15.54 6.07 11.83
CA SER A 396 16.26 5.00 12.51
C SER A 396 15.52 4.54 13.77
N PHE A 397 15.91 3.38 14.28
CA PHE A 397 15.39 2.88 15.57
C PHE A 397 15.75 3.80 16.75
N SER A 398 16.99 4.34 16.76
CA SER A 398 17.43 5.31 17.78
C SER A 398 16.59 6.57 17.74
N GLU A 399 16.29 7.10 16.55
CA GLU A 399 15.43 8.27 16.38
C GLU A 399 14.02 8.00 16.94
N ALA A 400 13.44 6.83 16.64
CA ALA A 400 12.14 6.45 17.19
C ALA A 400 12.13 6.43 18.72
N LEU A 401 13.19 5.91 19.34
CA LEU A 401 13.33 5.91 20.81
C LEU A 401 13.48 7.34 21.38
N THR A 402 14.21 8.21 20.69
CA THR A 402 14.35 9.61 21.09
C THR A 402 13.00 10.35 20.99
N ILE A 403 12.24 10.13 19.92
CA ILE A 403 10.89 10.69 19.76
C ILE A 403 9.98 10.23 20.90
N LEU A 404 9.99 8.94 21.25
CA LEU A 404 9.23 8.41 22.38
C LEU A 404 9.67 9.05 23.72
N SER A 405 10.96 9.23 23.93
CA SER A 405 11.48 9.93 25.11
C SER A 405 10.99 11.37 25.17
N GLN A 406 11.01 12.09 24.04
CA GLN A 406 10.47 13.46 23.98
C GLN A 406 8.96 13.51 24.26
N ILE A 407 8.18 12.57 23.76
CA ILE A 407 6.73 12.47 24.04
C ILE A 407 6.47 12.27 25.54
N ILE A 408 7.30 11.45 26.22
CA ILE A 408 7.11 11.11 27.63
C ILE A 408 7.58 12.23 28.57
N HIS A 409 8.69 12.90 28.27
CA HIS A 409 9.32 13.85 29.21
C HIS A 409 8.92 15.30 28.97
N VAL A 410 8.46 15.67 27.76
CA VAL A 410 8.08 17.05 27.47
C VAL A 410 6.56 17.21 27.57
N HIS A 411 6.10 17.97 28.55
CA HIS A 411 4.69 18.21 28.83
C HIS A 411 4.30 19.64 28.45
N ASN A 412 3.75 19.84 27.27
CA ASN A 412 3.36 21.14 26.71
C ASN A 412 1.94 21.14 26.11
N PRO A 413 0.88 20.70 26.83
CA PRO A 413 -0.47 20.56 26.27
C PRO A 413 -1.11 21.89 25.84
N TRP A 414 -0.60 23.03 26.35
CA TRP A 414 -1.10 24.37 26.00
C TRP A 414 -0.97 24.70 24.51
N ILE A 415 -0.03 24.06 23.79
CA ILE A 415 0.12 24.27 22.34
C ILE A 415 -1.13 23.94 21.54
N LEU A 416 -2.04 23.14 22.06
CA LEU A 416 -3.31 22.82 21.42
C LEU A 416 -4.26 24.03 21.38
N PHE A 417 -4.03 25.04 22.23
CA PHE A 417 -4.94 26.17 22.45
C PHE A 417 -4.32 27.55 22.23
N ASP A 418 -2.97 27.66 22.26
CA ASP A 418 -2.26 28.95 22.19
C ASP A 418 -1.89 29.39 20.76
N GLY A 419 -2.26 28.59 19.74
CA GLY A 419 -1.95 28.87 18.34
C GLY A 419 -0.56 28.42 17.88
N SER A 420 0.27 27.84 18.74
CA SER A 420 1.63 27.38 18.40
C SER A 420 1.66 26.38 17.25
N LEU A 421 0.60 25.55 17.09
CA LEU A 421 0.48 24.61 15.97
C LEU A 421 0.45 25.30 14.61
N TYR A 422 0.04 26.55 14.53
CA TYR A 422 -0.02 27.31 13.27
C TYR A 422 1.36 27.81 12.79
N ASN A 423 2.40 27.60 13.58
CA ASN A 423 3.78 27.96 13.26
C ASN A 423 4.61 26.75 12.74
N CYS A 424 3.98 25.58 12.63
CA CYS A 424 4.63 24.35 12.16
C CYS A 424 4.41 24.14 10.65
N GLY A 425 4.87 25.09 9.84
CA GLY A 425 4.81 25.01 8.37
C GLY A 425 3.45 25.31 7.75
N LEU A 426 2.35 25.33 8.52
CA LEU A 426 0.99 25.66 8.07
C LEU A 426 0.45 26.83 8.85
N ASN A 427 -0.01 27.90 8.16
CA ASN A 427 -0.72 28.97 8.81
C ASN A 427 -2.12 28.51 9.30
N SER A 428 -2.76 29.34 10.16
CA SER A 428 -4.06 29.01 10.76
C SER A 428 -5.14 28.64 9.77
N LYS A 429 -5.22 29.35 8.64
CA LYS A 429 -6.24 29.08 7.59
C LYS A 429 -6.04 27.70 6.95
N ASN A 430 -4.80 27.37 6.57
CA ASN A 430 -4.48 26.06 5.99
C ASN A 430 -4.63 24.92 7.00
N PHE A 431 -4.29 25.17 8.26
CA PHE A 431 -4.46 24.18 9.33
C PHE A 431 -5.95 23.89 9.60
N CYS A 432 -6.79 24.93 9.74
CA CYS A 432 -8.24 24.74 9.90
C CYS A 432 -8.87 24.08 8.68
N PHE A 433 -8.45 24.44 7.47
CA PHE A 433 -8.91 23.78 6.25
C PHE A 433 -8.52 22.29 6.22
N MET A 434 -7.29 21.95 6.63
CA MET A 434 -6.84 20.56 6.79
C MET A 434 -7.75 19.78 7.74
N LEU A 435 -8.10 20.36 8.90
CA LEU A 435 -9.02 19.71 9.86
C LEU A 435 -10.40 19.48 9.26
N LEU A 436 -10.92 20.44 8.49
CA LEU A 436 -12.19 20.28 7.77
C LEU A 436 -12.13 19.15 6.75
N CYS A 437 -11.04 19.03 6.00
CA CYS A 437 -10.81 17.93 5.06
C CYS A 437 -10.69 16.57 5.77
N ILE A 438 -10.05 16.50 6.93
CA ILE A 438 -10.00 15.31 7.78
C ILE A 438 -11.40 14.91 8.25
N LEU A 439 -12.23 15.87 8.67
CA LEU A 439 -13.61 15.61 9.02
C LEU A 439 -14.40 15.02 7.85
N LEU A 440 -14.25 15.61 6.66
CA LEU A 440 -14.87 15.09 5.43
C LEU A 440 -14.43 13.64 5.13
N LEU A 441 -13.14 13.33 5.29
CA LEU A 441 -12.62 11.97 5.15
C LEU A 441 -13.35 11.00 6.10
N PHE A 442 -13.44 11.32 7.39
CA PHE A 442 -14.09 10.44 8.36
C PHE A 442 -15.61 10.31 8.14
N VAL A 443 -16.28 11.37 7.67
CA VAL A 443 -17.70 11.31 7.26
C VAL A 443 -17.87 10.34 6.08
N THR A 444 -17.02 10.45 5.06
CA THR A 444 -17.10 9.55 3.89
C THR A 444 -16.78 8.10 4.27
N ASP A 445 -15.78 7.88 5.12
CA ASP A 445 -15.43 6.55 5.65
C ASP A 445 -16.57 5.95 6.48
N TYR A 446 -17.24 6.75 7.30
CA TYR A 446 -18.41 6.31 8.05
C TYR A 446 -19.58 5.95 7.14
N LEU A 447 -19.86 6.76 6.10
CA LEU A 447 -20.91 6.45 5.12
C LEU A 447 -20.58 5.15 4.37
N LYS A 448 -19.32 4.95 3.96
CA LYS A 448 -18.84 3.71 3.34
C LYS A 448 -19.07 2.49 4.26
N GLN A 449 -18.82 2.64 5.59
CA GLN A 449 -19.10 1.58 6.56
C GLN A 449 -20.60 1.26 6.69
N LYS A 450 -21.46 2.25 6.47
CA LYS A 450 -22.93 2.08 6.40
C LYS A 450 -23.41 1.56 5.03
N LYS A 451 -22.51 1.20 4.13
CA LYS A 451 -22.78 0.75 2.75
C LYS A 451 -23.49 1.83 1.90
N ILE A 452 -23.31 3.10 2.24
CA ILE A 452 -23.77 4.22 1.44
C ILE A 452 -22.65 4.60 0.47
N CYS A 453 -22.86 4.36 -0.80
CA CYS A 453 -21.91 4.68 -1.85
C CYS A 453 -22.25 6.05 -2.48
N ILE A 454 -21.51 7.09 -2.10
CA ILE A 454 -21.73 8.47 -2.62
C ILE A 454 -21.66 8.49 -4.15
N ARG A 455 -20.74 7.74 -4.75
CA ARG A 455 -20.58 7.64 -6.20
C ARG A 455 -21.83 7.11 -6.90
N GLU A 456 -22.50 6.12 -6.31
CA GLU A 456 -23.77 5.60 -6.83
C GLU A 456 -24.91 6.63 -6.70
N ILE A 457 -24.90 7.41 -5.61
CA ILE A 457 -25.87 8.50 -5.45
C ILE A 457 -25.67 9.54 -6.54
N VAL A 458 -24.42 9.92 -6.83
CA VAL A 458 -24.09 10.86 -7.93
C VAL A 458 -24.46 10.28 -9.28
N ALA A 459 -24.20 8.99 -9.52
CA ALA A 459 -24.52 8.32 -10.79
C ALA A 459 -26.05 8.27 -11.09
N ARG A 460 -26.89 8.37 -10.04
CA ARG A 460 -28.35 8.40 -10.20
C ARG A 460 -28.92 9.79 -10.44
N GLN A 461 -28.10 10.84 -10.39
CA GLN A 461 -28.54 12.22 -10.67
C GLN A 461 -28.62 12.47 -12.18
N ASP A 462 -29.31 13.53 -12.55
CA ASP A 462 -29.39 14.00 -13.94
C ASP A 462 -28.00 14.32 -14.49
N ALA A 463 -27.82 14.19 -15.81
CA ALA A 463 -26.53 14.37 -16.46
C ALA A 463 -25.91 15.75 -16.20
N TRP A 464 -26.69 16.81 -16.18
CA TRP A 464 -26.23 18.17 -15.87
C TRP A 464 -25.69 18.27 -14.43
N CYS A 465 -26.33 17.63 -13.47
CA CYS A 465 -25.89 17.59 -12.07
C CYS A 465 -24.57 16.83 -11.93
N GLN A 466 -24.43 15.67 -12.61
CA GLN A 466 -23.19 14.92 -12.66
C GLN A 466 -22.02 15.77 -13.22
N VAL A 467 -22.27 16.49 -14.32
CA VAL A 467 -21.27 17.40 -14.94
C VAL A 467 -20.88 18.52 -13.99
N LEU A 468 -21.83 19.14 -13.30
CA LEU A 468 -21.55 20.18 -12.31
C LEU A 468 -20.72 19.65 -11.14
N ILE A 469 -21.02 18.47 -10.61
CA ILE A 469 -20.25 17.84 -9.52
C ILE A 469 -18.82 17.55 -9.97
N ILE A 470 -18.63 17.02 -11.17
CA ILE A 470 -17.30 16.72 -11.73
C ILE A 470 -16.53 18.05 -11.94
N ALA A 471 -17.15 19.05 -12.57
CA ALA A 471 -16.53 20.35 -12.82
C ALA A 471 -16.14 21.04 -11.50
N PHE A 472 -17.06 21.07 -10.52
CA PHE A 472 -16.76 21.61 -9.19
C PHE A 472 -15.60 20.85 -8.52
N SER A 473 -15.57 19.53 -8.60
CA SER A 473 -14.49 18.73 -8.02
C SER A 473 -13.14 19.03 -8.67
N VAL A 474 -13.10 19.18 -10.01
CA VAL A 474 -11.87 19.56 -10.72
C VAL A 474 -11.40 20.95 -10.30
N VAL A 475 -12.30 21.94 -10.30
CA VAL A 475 -11.98 23.32 -9.86
C VAL A 475 -11.51 23.34 -8.41
N PHE A 476 -12.17 22.59 -7.54
CA PHE A 476 -11.77 22.46 -6.14
C PHE A 476 -10.34 21.90 -6.00
N LEU A 477 -10.01 20.84 -6.74
CA LEU A 477 -8.67 20.26 -6.75
C LEU A 477 -7.62 21.27 -7.25
N LEU A 478 -7.93 22.02 -8.31
CA LEU A 478 -7.02 23.02 -8.87
C LEU A 478 -6.75 24.19 -7.90
N ILE A 479 -7.76 24.60 -7.13
CA ILE A 479 -7.63 25.73 -6.18
C ILE A 479 -6.95 25.27 -4.88
N PHE A 480 -7.34 24.10 -4.34
CA PHE A 480 -6.94 23.67 -3.00
C PHE A 480 -5.85 22.59 -2.97
N GLY A 481 -5.43 22.06 -4.12
CA GLY A 481 -4.31 21.14 -4.19
C GLY A 481 -2.98 21.83 -3.86
N ILE A 482 -2.03 21.04 -3.36
CA ILE A 482 -0.65 21.49 -3.11
C ILE A 482 0.15 21.33 -4.39
N TYR A 483 0.61 22.43 -4.95
CA TYR A 483 1.41 22.52 -6.18
C TYR A 483 2.55 23.54 -5.98
N GLY A 484 3.47 23.60 -6.92
CA GLY A 484 4.52 24.63 -6.96
C GLY A 484 5.90 24.08 -7.22
N THR A 485 6.89 24.97 -7.33
CA THR A 485 8.29 24.65 -7.64
C THR A 485 9.00 23.87 -6.54
N SER A 486 8.52 23.95 -5.30
CA SER A 486 9.01 23.19 -4.16
C SER A 486 8.27 21.84 -3.97
N TYR A 487 7.22 21.60 -4.77
CA TYR A 487 6.46 20.36 -4.71
C TYR A 487 7.16 19.28 -5.53
N ASP A 488 7.55 18.20 -4.86
CA ASP A 488 8.15 17.05 -5.49
C ASP A 488 7.11 15.92 -5.59
N ALA A 489 6.58 15.71 -6.79
CA ALA A 489 5.61 14.66 -7.08
C ALA A 489 6.14 13.24 -6.79
N SER A 490 7.46 13.08 -6.64
CA SER A 490 8.11 11.81 -6.27
C SER A 490 8.08 11.53 -4.76
N LYS A 491 7.68 12.50 -3.93
CA LYS A 491 7.53 12.33 -2.47
C LYS A 491 6.28 11.52 -2.10
N PHE A 492 6.06 10.41 -2.78
CA PHE A 492 5.10 9.42 -2.34
C PHE A 492 5.75 8.57 -1.24
N ILE A 493 5.04 8.37 -0.11
CA ILE A 493 5.61 7.69 1.07
C ILE A 493 6.24 6.34 0.68
N TYR A 494 5.60 5.56 -0.18
CA TYR A 494 6.10 4.25 -0.61
C TYR A 494 7.28 4.27 -1.60
N PHE A 495 7.70 5.43 -2.10
CA PHE A 495 8.93 5.56 -2.88
C PHE A 495 10.17 5.78 -2.02
N GLN A 496 9.97 6.09 -0.75
CA GLN A 496 11.04 6.39 0.20
C GLN A 496 11.60 5.13 0.90
N PHE A 497 10.99 3.95 0.64
CA PHE A 497 11.32 2.69 1.34
C PHE A 497 11.78 1.58 0.41
#